data_cc68bc6af5ca1a6485f5f5ea36507d53
#
_entry.id   cc68bc6af5ca1a6485f5f5ea36507d53
#
_cell.length_a   1.000
_cell.length_b   1.000
_cell.length_c   1.000
_cell.angle_alpha   90.00
_cell.angle_beta   90.00
_cell.angle_gamma   90.00
#
_symmetry.space_group_name_H-M   'P 1'
#
loop_
_entity.id
_entity.type
_entity.pdbx_description
1 polymer ?
#
loop_
_entity_poly.entity_id
_entity_poly.type
_entity_poly.pdbx_seq_one_letter_code
_entity_poly.pdbx_strand_id
1 'polypeptide(L)'
;MKKIKVYRLIISFFLITLTSGCGEKKDITKIENIGGMVLIPGGTFEMGGNSHQSSPDEFPRRKVKVNKFFMDTHEVTNSQFKEFIDSTGYVTLAERKIDWKEMKKSLPAGTPKPPEKLLAAGSIVFKGTGEPVSLHDETQWWEWTTGANWRHPRGPKSNIEKLMDHPVVHIAWEDAIAY
;
A
#
# COMPACT_ATOMS: atom_id res chain seq x y z
N MET A 1 -16.61 -31.89 -90.92
CA MET A 1 -15.42 -31.37 -90.21
C MET A 1 -15.87 -30.21 -89.30
N LYS A 2 -16.03 -30.51 -88.04
CA LYS A 2 -16.49 -29.46 -87.02
C LYS A 2 -15.26 -28.92 -86.33
N LYS A 3 -15.08 -27.59 -86.39
CA LYS A 3 -14.04 -26.85 -85.66
C LYS A 3 -14.46 -26.66 -84.22
N ILE A 4 -13.68 -27.15 -83.28
CA ILE A 4 -13.85 -26.95 -81.82
C ILE A 4 -13.13 -25.69 -81.47
N LYS A 5 -13.88 -24.70 -80.95
CA LYS A 5 -13.34 -23.44 -80.37
C LYS A 5 -12.94 -23.75 -78.94
N VAL A 6 -11.66 -23.62 -78.64
CA VAL A 6 -11.13 -23.68 -77.26
C VAL A 6 -11.25 -22.29 -76.62
N TYR A 7 -12.10 -22.17 -75.62
CA TYR A 7 -12.16 -20.98 -74.78
C TYR A 7 -11.10 -21.07 -73.66
N ARG A 8 -10.11 -20.17 -73.71
CA ARG A 8 -9.18 -20.01 -72.60
C ARG A 8 -9.88 -19.24 -71.46
N LEU A 9 -10.12 -19.96 -70.34
CA LEU A 9 -10.61 -19.35 -69.10
C LEU A 9 -9.40 -18.73 -68.41
N ILE A 10 -9.36 -17.39 -68.32
CA ILE A 10 -8.37 -16.65 -67.55
C ILE A 10 -8.93 -16.57 -66.11
N ILE A 11 -8.40 -17.45 -65.25
CA ILE A 11 -8.68 -17.35 -63.80
C ILE A 11 -7.74 -16.29 -63.22
N SER A 12 -8.32 -15.11 -62.93
CA SER A 12 -7.64 -14.01 -62.24
C SER A 12 -7.52 -14.41 -60.77
N PHE A 13 -6.33 -14.80 -60.30
CA PHE A 13 -6.06 -15.09 -58.92
C PHE A 13 -5.94 -13.73 -58.17
N PHE A 14 -7.02 -13.34 -57.47
CA PHE A 14 -6.99 -12.18 -56.58
C PHE A 14 -6.27 -12.57 -55.30
N LEU A 15 -4.97 -12.19 -55.20
CA LEU A 15 -4.15 -12.40 -54.04
C LEU A 15 -4.59 -11.38 -52.95
N ILE A 16 -5.46 -11.83 -52.04
CA ILE A 16 -5.82 -11.04 -50.84
C ILE A 16 -4.63 -11.11 -49.89
N THR A 17 -3.83 -10.07 -49.84
CA THR A 17 -2.82 -9.85 -48.78
C THR A 17 -3.54 -9.51 -47.49
N LEU A 18 -3.72 -10.49 -46.63
CA LEU A 18 -4.05 -10.26 -45.22
C LEU A 18 -2.85 -9.54 -44.57
N THR A 19 -2.94 -8.22 -44.44
CA THR A 19 -2.07 -7.48 -43.55
C THR A 19 -2.50 -7.83 -42.12
N SER A 20 -1.84 -8.82 -41.53
CA SER A 20 -1.88 -9.04 -40.08
C SER A 20 -1.34 -7.78 -39.44
N GLY A 21 -2.24 -6.94 -38.93
CA GLY A 21 -1.90 -5.86 -38.03
C GLY A 21 -1.31 -6.48 -36.77
N CYS A 22 0.01 -6.62 -36.74
CA CYS A 22 0.76 -6.90 -35.54
C CYS A 22 0.57 -5.69 -34.63
N GLY A 23 -0.42 -5.77 -33.73
CA GLY A 23 -0.51 -4.82 -32.63
C GLY A 23 0.81 -4.84 -31.90
N GLU A 24 1.51 -3.73 -31.91
CA GLU A 24 2.72 -3.52 -31.15
C GLU A 24 2.41 -3.86 -29.67
N LYS A 25 2.78 -5.07 -29.25
CA LYS A 25 2.86 -5.39 -27.83
C LYS A 25 3.90 -4.42 -27.27
N LYS A 26 3.46 -3.35 -26.61
CA LYS A 26 4.33 -2.53 -25.78
C LYS A 26 5.11 -3.47 -24.90
N ASP A 27 6.39 -3.57 -25.18
CA ASP A 27 7.33 -4.36 -24.40
C ASP A 27 7.44 -3.72 -23.01
N ILE A 28 6.73 -4.30 -22.02
CA ILE A 28 6.71 -3.83 -20.63
C ILE A 28 8.02 -4.23 -19.90
N THR A 29 9.01 -4.71 -20.63
CA THR A 29 10.17 -5.42 -20.09
C THR A 29 11.35 -4.54 -19.70
N LYS A 30 11.24 -3.22 -19.69
CA LYS A 30 12.25 -2.38 -19.04
C LYS A 30 11.65 -1.71 -17.82
N ILE A 31 11.50 -2.48 -16.74
CA ILE A 31 11.23 -1.90 -15.42
C ILE A 31 12.45 -1.05 -15.07
N GLU A 32 12.29 0.27 -15.16
CA GLU A 32 13.32 1.19 -14.63
C GLU A 32 13.37 0.99 -13.12
N ASN A 33 14.44 0.36 -12.65
CA ASN A 33 14.69 0.15 -11.24
C ASN A 33 15.70 1.21 -10.77
N ILE A 34 15.27 2.05 -9.83
CA ILE A 34 16.13 3.08 -9.22
C ILE A 34 16.13 2.79 -7.72
N GLY A 35 17.27 2.32 -7.21
CA GLY A 35 17.43 2.10 -5.76
C GLY A 35 16.48 1.06 -5.14
N GLY A 36 16.07 0.04 -5.91
CA GLY A 36 15.11 -0.97 -5.45
C GLY A 36 13.65 -0.66 -5.76
N MET A 37 13.33 0.56 -6.17
CA MET A 37 11.99 0.98 -6.58
C MET A 37 11.71 0.66 -8.04
N VAL A 38 10.47 0.34 -8.37
CA VAL A 38 9.97 0.16 -9.73
C VAL A 38 9.15 1.36 -10.18
N LEU A 39 9.26 1.71 -11.45
CA LEU A 39 8.43 2.76 -12.03
C LEU A 39 7.00 2.25 -12.24
N ILE A 40 6.05 2.84 -11.54
CA ILE A 40 4.61 2.63 -11.77
C ILE A 40 4.16 3.61 -12.86
N PRO A 41 3.65 3.12 -13.99
CA PRO A 41 3.19 4.01 -15.06
C PRO A 41 1.97 4.81 -14.62
N GLY A 42 1.92 6.07 -15.03
CA GLY A 42 0.72 6.89 -14.83
C GLY A 42 -0.48 6.34 -15.57
N GLY A 43 -1.66 6.64 -15.09
CA GLY A 43 -2.89 6.14 -15.70
C GLY A 43 -4.15 6.72 -15.07
N THR A 44 -5.29 6.25 -15.57
CA THR A 44 -6.61 6.57 -15.01
C THR A 44 -7.26 5.29 -14.55
N PHE A 45 -7.78 5.28 -13.34
CA PHE A 45 -8.52 4.17 -12.76
C PHE A 45 -9.80 4.64 -12.08
N GLU A 46 -10.69 3.72 -11.76
CA GLU A 46 -11.88 4.01 -10.98
C GLU A 46 -11.62 3.74 -9.49
N MET A 47 -11.69 4.79 -8.69
CA MET A 47 -11.53 4.77 -7.25
C MET A 47 -12.90 4.76 -6.58
N GLY A 48 -13.05 3.93 -5.57
CA GLY A 48 -14.26 3.79 -4.78
C GLY A 48 -14.96 2.44 -4.96
N GLY A 49 -15.92 2.18 -4.11
CA GLY A 49 -16.67 0.94 -4.08
C GLY A 49 -17.87 0.91 -5.03
N ASN A 50 -18.35 -0.28 -5.36
CA ASN A 50 -19.56 -0.51 -6.17
C ASN A 50 -20.38 -1.71 -5.71
N SER A 51 -20.12 -2.25 -4.53
CA SER A 51 -20.78 -3.44 -4.00
C SER A 51 -21.40 -3.18 -2.62
N HIS A 52 -22.23 -4.10 -2.17
CA HIS A 52 -22.82 -4.08 -0.82
C HIS A 52 -21.78 -4.27 0.31
N GLN A 53 -20.56 -4.68 -0.03
CA GLN A 53 -19.43 -4.80 0.92
C GLN A 53 -18.64 -3.50 1.04
N SER A 54 -18.93 -2.52 0.19
CA SER A 54 -18.25 -1.22 0.22
C SER A 54 -18.79 -0.36 1.35
N SER A 55 -17.89 0.34 2.04
CA SER A 55 -18.25 1.30 3.08
C SER A 55 -18.90 2.57 2.50
N PRO A 56 -19.75 3.28 3.26
CA PRO A 56 -20.42 4.49 2.77
C PRO A 56 -19.49 5.58 2.25
N ASP A 57 -18.30 5.71 2.80
CA ASP A 57 -17.26 6.68 2.43
C ASP A 57 -16.52 6.32 1.13
N GLU A 58 -16.69 5.10 0.63
CA GLU A 58 -16.16 4.70 -0.68
C GLU A 58 -17.02 5.18 -1.85
N PHE A 59 -18.20 5.73 -1.60
CA PHE A 59 -19.09 6.26 -2.65
C PHE A 59 -19.00 7.79 -2.75
N PRO A 60 -19.22 8.37 -3.95
CA PRO A 60 -19.44 7.69 -5.23
C PRO A 60 -18.14 7.21 -5.87
N ARG A 61 -18.22 6.16 -6.64
CA ARG A 61 -17.12 5.72 -7.50
C ARG A 61 -16.74 6.83 -8.50
N ARG A 62 -15.44 7.13 -8.63
CA ARG A 62 -14.95 8.22 -9.48
C ARG A 62 -13.69 7.85 -10.25
N LYS A 63 -13.52 8.43 -11.43
CA LYS A 63 -12.27 8.31 -12.19
C LYS A 63 -11.20 9.21 -11.60
N VAL A 64 -10.05 8.64 -11.31
CA VAL A 64 -8.87 9.34 -10.78
C VAL A 64 -7.71 9.11 -11.73
N LYS A 65 -7.04 10.20 -12.11
CA LYS A 65 -5.80 10.17 -12.89
C LYS A 65 -4.62 10.33 -11.96
N VAL A 66 -3.65 9.44 -12.06
CA VAL A 66 -2.37 9.52 -11.35
C VAL A 66 -1.22 9.69 -12.33
N ASN A 67 -0.21 10.45 -11.94
CA ASN A 67 1.04 10.55 -12.69
C ASN A 67 1.88 9.30 -12.44
N LYS A 68 2.90 9.07 -13.28
CA LYS A 68 3.90 8.03 -13.02
C LYS A 68 4.66 8.33 -11.72
N PHE A 69 5.00 7.30 -10.96
CA PHE A 69 5.77 7.41 -9.72
C PHE A 69 6.61 6.15 -9.50
N PHE A 70 7.60 6.24 -8.63
CA PHE A 70 8.37 5.09 -8.18
C PHE A 70 7.78 4.53 -6.90
N MET A 71 7.81 3.21 -6.76
CA MET A 71 7.32 2.50 -5.58
C MET A 71 8.30 1.37 -5.24
N ASP A 72 8.58 1.18 -3.96
CA ASP A 72 9.32 0.01 -3.51
C ASP A 72 8.60 -1.29 -3.88
N THR A 73 9.36 -2.36 -4.09
CA THR A 73 8.82 -3.68 -4.43
C THR A 73 8.26 -4.43 -3.23
N HIS A 74 8.51 -3.93 -2.05
CA HIS A 74 8.05 -4.45 -0.76
C HIS A 74 7.96 -3.32 0.27
N GLU A 75 7.31 -3.56 1.37
CA GLU A 75 7.26 -2.67 2.52
C GLU A 75 8.68 -2.44 3.09
N VAL A 76 8.89 -1.26 3.68
CA VAL A 76 10.17 -0.93 4.36
C VAL A 76 10.43 -1.93 5.48
N THR A 77 11.56 -2.61 5.43
CA THR A 77 11.94 -3.62 6.43
C THR A 77 12.49 -2.99 7.70
N ASN A 78 12.51 -3.77 8.80
CA ASN A 78 13.14 -3.36 10.06
C ASN A 78 14.63 -3.03 9.86
N SER A 79 15.32 -3.74 8.97
CA SER A 79 16.73 -3.47 8.64
C SER A 79 16.91 -2.11 8.01
N GLN A 80 16.12 -1.80 6.97
CA GLN A 80 16.17 -0.52 6.27
C GLN A 80 15.78 0.64 7.19
N PHE A 81 14.73 0.47 7.98
CA PHE A 81 14.31 1.50 8.93
C PHE A 81 15.34 1.74 10.04
N LYS A 82 15.99 0.66 10.50
CA LYS A 82 17.09 0.77 11.46
C LYS A 82 18.26 1.59 10.92
N GLU A 83 18.65 1.38 9.66
CA GLU A 83 19.71 2.15 9.01
C GLU A 83 19.35 3.66 8.94
N PHE A 84 18.12 3.99 8.60
CA PHE A 84 17.60 5.35 8.67
C PHE A 84 17.73 5.95 10.07
N ILE A 85 17.27 5.24 11.09
CA ILE A 85 17.33 5.71 12.49
C ILE A 85 18.79 5.88 12.94
N ASP A 86 19.68 4.94 12.63
CA ASP A 86 21.08 4.99 13.02
C ASP A 86 21.81 6.16 12.37
N SER A 87 21.45 6.52 11.14
CA SER A 87 22.08 7.63 10.40
C SER A 87 21.54 9.01 10.78
N THR A 88 20.27 9.10 11.21
CA THR A 88 19.59 10.39 11.45
C THR A 88 19.37 10.71 12.93
N GLY A 89 19.36 9.69 13.79
CA GLY A 89 18.97 9.85 15.20
C GLY A 89 17.48 10.17 15.38
N TYR A 90 16.64 9.91 14.34
CA TYR A 90 15.22 10.19 14.41
C TYR A 90 14.53 9.39 15.51
N VAL A 91 13.58 9.99 16.20
CA VAL A 91 12.77 9.36 17.25
C VAL A 91 11.34 9.28 16.76
N THR A 92 10.78 8.09 16.63
CA THR A 92 9.42 7.88 16.11
C THR A 92 8.33 8.40 17.06
N LEU A 93 7.14 8.62 16.53
CA LEU A 93 6.00 9.07 17.33
C LEU A 93 5.69 8.10 18.49
N ALA A 94 5.78 6.80 18.25
CA ALA A 94 5.57 5.77 19.26
C ALA A 94 6.61 5.77 20.40
N GLU A 95 7.78 6.40 20.18
CA GLU A 95 8.84 6.55 21.17
C GLU A 95 8.74 7.86 21.97
N ARG A 96 7.79 8.75 21.60
CA ARG A 96 7.59 10.06 22.27
C ARG A 96 6.43 10.00 23.26
N LYS A 97 6.58 10.70 24.37
CA LYS A 97 5.45 10.92 25.28
C LYS A 97 4.40 11.77 24.58
N ILE A 98 3.13 11.43 24.73
CA ILE A 98 2.01 12.17 24.14
C ILE A 98 1.90 13.53 24.85
N ASP A 99 1.94 14.61 24.06
CA ASP A 99 1.61 15.96 24.56
C ASP A 99 0.09 16.12 24.59
N TRP A 100 -0.47 16.07 25.79
CA TRP A 100 -1.91 16.24 25.97
C TRP A 100 -2.43 17.60 25.49
N LYS A 101 -1.64 18.66 25.56
CA LYS A 101 -2.09 19.99 25.08
C LYS A 101 -2.29 20.01 23.57
N GLU A 102 -1.39 19.38 22.84
CA GLU A 102 -1.50 19.26 21.38
C GLU A 102 -2.62 18.28 21.00
N MET A 103 -2.65 17.11 21.60
CA MET A 103 -3.68 16.10 21.35
C MET A 103 -5.09 16.64 21.58
N LYS A 104 -5.30 17.41 22.66
CA LYS A 104 -6.59 17.97 23.03
C LYS A 104 -7.17 18.92 21.96
N LYS A 105 -6.33 19.54 21.12
CA LYS A 105 -6.81 20.46 20.06
C LYS A 105 -7.63 19.76 18.99
N SER A 106 -7.39 18.47 18.77
CA SER A 106 -8.10 17.64 17.78
C SER A 106 -9.27 16.83 18.37
N LEU A 107 -9.52 16.96 19.67
CA LEU A 107 -10.58 16.23 20.37
C LEU A 107 -11.81 17.12 20.65
N PRO A 108 -13.00 16.52 20.82
CA PRO A 108 -14.20 17.27 21.21
C PRO A 108 -13.98 18.11 22.45
N ALA A 109 -14.61 19.31 22.50
CA ALA A 109 -14.55 20.18 23.66
C ALA A 109 -15.05 19.46 24.93
N GLY A 110 -14.32 19.60 26.04
CA GLY A 110 -14.67 18.93 27.28
C GLY A 110 -14.10 17.51 27.44
N THR A 111 -13.37 16.97 26.45
CA THR A 111 -12.72 15.65 26.59
C THR A 111 -11.80 15.66 27.81
N PRO A 112 -11.99 14.75 28.80
CA PRO A 112 -11.17 14.68 29.98
C PRO A 112 -9.76 14.18 29.67
N LYS A 113 -8.76 14.65 30.47
CA LYS A 113 -7.39 14.14 30.34
C LYS A 113 -7.38 12.65 30.74
N PRO A 114 -6.82 11.77 29.87
CA PRO A 114 -6.69 10.36 30.22
C PRO A 114 -5.64 10.15 31.34
N PRO A 115 -5.64 8.99 31.98
CA PRO A 115 -4.59 8.61 32.91
C PRO A 115 -3.17 8.73 32.31
N GLU A 116 -2.18 9.16 33.11
CA GLU A 116 -0.79 9.39 32.65
C GLU A 116 -0.17 8.17 31.94
N LYS A 117 -0.54 6.95 32.34
CA LYS A 117 -0.08 5.71 31.67
C LYS A 117 -0.48 5.64 30.19
N LEU A 118 -1.60 6.25 29.80
CA LEU A 118 -2.07 6.29 28.42
C LEU A 118 -1.44 7.46 27.63
N LEU A 119 -0.73 8.37 28.31
CA LEU A 119 0.07 9.44 27.71
C LEU A 119 1.56 9.06 27.62
N ALA A 120 1.95 7.93 28.17
CA ALA A 120 3.30 7.41 28.01
C ALA A 120 3.54 7.00 26.55
N ALA A 121 4.82 7.04 26.13
CA ALA A 121 5.23 6.52 24.83
C ALA A 121 4.75 5.06 24.65
N GLY A 122 4.24 4.75 23.47
CA GLY A 122 3.67 3.43 23.19
C GLY A 122 2.88 3.42 21.89
N SER A 123 2.24 2.30 21.64
CA SER A 123 1.42 2.12 20.45
C SER A 123 0.31 1.09 20.70
N ILE A 124 -0.63 0.99 19.76
CA ILE A 124 -1.68 -0.02 19.77
C ILE A 124 -1.11 -1.33 19.26
N VAL A 125 -1.32 -2.40 20.01
CA VAL A 125 -0.84 -3.76 19.69
C VAL A 125 -2.03 -4.68 19.51
N PHE A 126 -1.98 -5.54 18.51
CA PHE A 126 -2.98 -6.58 18.32
C PHE A 126 -2.87 -7.62 19.43
N LYS A 127 -3.99 -7.83 20.12
CA LYS A 127 -4.16 -8.83 21.16
C LYS A 127 -5.09 -9.92 20.63
N GLY A 128 -4.56 -11.10 20.40
CA GLY A 128 -5.37 -12.24 20.01
C GLY A 128 -6.48 -12.52 21.03
N THR A 129 -7.66 -12.84 20.56
CA THR A 129 -8.79 -13.30 21.38
C THR A 129 -8.84 -14.82 21.36
N GLY A 130 -9.09 -15.45 22.51
CA GLY A 130 -9.23 -16.92 22.59
C GLY A 130 -10.56 -17.43 22.06
N GLU A 131 -11.55 -16.54 21.93
CA GLU A 131 -12.91 -16.83 21.50
C GLU A 131 -13.38 -15.80 20.48
N PRO A 132 -14.40 -16.12 19.65
CA PRO A 132 -15.01 -15.15 18.76
C PRO A 132 -15.56 -13.95 19.53
N VAL A 133 -15.28 -12.74 19.04
CA VAL A 133 -15.71 -11.49 19.65
C VAL A 133 -16.54 -10.67 18.68
N SER A 134 -17.35 -9.74 19.22
CA SER A 134 -18.12 -8.80 18.39
C SER A 134 -17.19 -7.85 17.64
N LEU A 135 -17.36 -7.73 16.33
CA LEU A 135 -16.59 -6.81 15.49
C LEU A 135 -16.99 -5.32 15.66
N HIS A 136 -17.98 -5.04 16.53
CA HIS A 136 -18.40 -3.65 16.81
C HIS A 136 -17.59 -2.96 17.91
N ASP A 137 -16.69 -3.68 18.56
CA ASP A 137 -15.84 -3.15 19.64
C ASP A 137 -14.39 -3.63 19.43
N GLU A 138 -13.61 -2.82 18.74
CA GLU A 138 -12.23 -3.09 18.41
C GLU A 138 -11.29 -3.12 19.61
N THR A 139 -11.69 -2.60 20.77
CA THR A 139 -10.91 -2.68 22.01
C THR A 139 -10.75 -4.12 22.50
N GLN A 140 -11.52 -5.05 22.00
CA GLN A 140 -11.41 -6.46 22.35
C GLN A 140 -10.15 -7.12 21.76
N TRP A 141 -9.62 -6.62 20.65
CA TRP A 141 -8.41 -7.16 20.00
C TRP A 141 -7.29 -6.15 19.79
N TRP A 142 -7.52 -4.87 20.13
CA TRP A 142 -6.48 -3.86 20.14
C TRP A 142 -6.25 -3.35 21.57
N GLU A 143 -4.98 -3.19 21.96
CA GLU A 143 -4.60 -2.74 23.29
C GLU A 143 -3.49 -1.68 23.19
N TRP A 144 -3.67 -0.56 23.91
CA TRP A 144 -2.57 0.38 24.09
C TRP A 144 -1.49 -0.24 24.97
N THR A 145 -0.29 -0.40 24.41
CA THR A 145 0.86 -1.00 25.09
C THR A 145 1.97 0.02 25.25
N THR A 146 2.21 0.45 26.50
CA THR A 146 3.31 1.35 26.83
C THR A 146 4.64 0.73 26.45
N GLY A 147 5.49 1.52 25.73
CA GLY A 147 6.80 1.07 25.26
C GLY A 147 6.75 0.20 24.00
N ALA A 148 5.57 -0.06 23.41
CA ALA A 148 5.48 -0.63 22.09
C ALA A 148 5.93 0.39 21.05
N ASN A 149 6.85 0.02 20.18
CA ASN A 149 7.39 0.82 19.09
C ASN A 149 8.02 -0.11 18.04
N TRP A 150 8.63 0.42 17.02
CA TRP A 150 9.24 -0.35 15.95
C TRP A 150 10.33 -1.33 16.41
N ARG A 151 11.11 -1.02 17.49
CA ARG A 151 12.10 -1.93 18.07
C ARG A 151 11.48 -2.99 18.99
N HIS A 152 10.34 -2.66 19.58
CA HIS A 152 9.62 -3.46 20.57
C HIS A 152 8.16 -3.65 20.16
N PRO A 153 7.87 -4.39 19.07
CA PRO A 153 6.55 -4.41 18.43
C PRO A 153 5.41 -4.95 19.30
N ARG A 154 5.73 -5.67 20.37
CA ARG A 154 4.76 -6.18 21.35
C ARG A 154 4.99 -5.62 22.75
N GLY A 155 5.66 -4.46 22.86
CA GLY A 155 6.04 -3.83 24.12
C GLY A 155 7.47 -4.17 24.57
N PRO A 156 7.92 -3.64 25.71
CA PRO A 156 9.34 -3.60 26.12
C PRO A 156 10.06 -4.94 26.21
N LYS A 157 9.34 -6.05 26.32
CA LYS A 157 9.91 -7.41 26.41
C LYS A 157 10.09 -8.05 25.03
N SER A 158 9.67 -7.42 23.95
CA SER A 158 9.84 -7.91 22.60
C SER A 158 11.01 -7.22 21.89
N ASN A 159 11.53 -7.82 20.83
CA ASN A 159 12.57 -7.25 19.97
C ASN A 159 12.37 -7.67 18.51
N ILE A 160 13.16 -7.11 17.62
CA ILE A 160 13.13 -7.36 16.17
C ILE A 160 14.33 -8.15 15.67
N GLU A 161 15.19 -8.69 16.54
CA GLU A 161 16.45 -9.35 16.17
C GLU A 161 16.29 -10.46 15.12
N LYS A 162 15.18 -11.20 15.21
CA LYS A 162 14.83 -12.27 14.25
C LYS A 162 13.83 -11.82 13.18
N LEU A 163 13.55 -10.53 13.09
CA LEU A 163 12.53 -9.93 12.22
C LEU A 163 13.12 -8.84 11.33
N MET A 164 14.43 -8.85 11.06
CA MET A 164 15.10 -7.78 10.33
C MET A 164 14.56 -7.60 8.90
N ASP A 165 14.16 -8.69 8.25
CA ASP A 165 13.57 -8.69 6.89
C ASP A 165 12.04 -8.58 6.89
N HIS A 166 11.42 -8.41 8.06
CA HIS A 166 9.97 -8.17 8.15
C HIS A 166 9.67 -6.67 8.04
N PRO A 167 8.45 -6.31 7.61
CA PRO A 167 8.00 -4.92 7.57
C PRO A 167 8.13 -4.24 8.94
N VAL A 168 8.59 -3.01 8.93
CA VAL A 168 8.58 -2.17 10.13
C VAL A 168 7.16 -1.82 10.52
N VAL A 169 6.86 -1.82 11.82
CA VAL A 169 5.53 -1.52 12.36
C VAL A 169 5.58 -0.36 13.35
N HIS A 170 4.41 0.13 13.80
CA HIS A 170 4.26 1.29 14.70
C HIS A 170 4.84 2.58 14.14
N ILE A 171 4.67 2.78 12.85
CA ILE A 171 5.11 3.95 12.10
C ILE A 171 3.90 4.86 11.87
N ALA A 172 3.99 6.10 12.34
CA ALA A 172 3.02 7.13 12.04
C ALA A 172 3.30 7.79 10.68
N TRP A 173 2.37 8.60 10.21
CA TRP A 173 2.54 9.30 8.93
C TRP A 173 3.75 10.24 8.96
N GLU A 174 4.00 10.95 10.06
CA GLU A 174 5.17 11.81 10.24
C GLU A 174 6.48 11.03 10.17
N ASP A 175 6.49 9.81 10.72
CA ASP A 175 7.68 8.94 10.69
C ASP A 175 7.98 8.49 9.25
N ALA A 176 6.93 8.15 8.49
CA ALA A 176 7.06 7.77 7.09
C ALA A 176 7.51 8.94 6.18
N ILE A 177 7.13 10.17 6.50
CA ILE A 177 7.59 11.36 5.77
C ILE A 177 9.05 11.70 6.11
N ALA A 178 9.50 11.37 7.33
CA ALA A 178 10.87 11.61 7.75
C ALA A 178 11.86 10.59 7.15
N TYR A 179 11.39 9.37 6.90
CA TYR A 179 12.12 8.30 6.20
C TYR A 179 12.34 8.64 4.73
#